data_34a6667499952769e8a641f2f78f4faf
#
_entry.id   34a6667499952769e8a641f2f78f4faf
#
_cell.length_a   1.000
_cell.length_b   1.000
_cell.length_c   1.000
_cell.angle_alpha   90.00
_cell.angle_beta   90.00
_cell.angle_gamma   90.00
#
_symmetry.space_group_name_H-M   'P 1'
#
loop_
_entity.id
_entity.type
_entity.pdbx_description
1 polymer ?
#
loop_
_entity_poly.entity_id
_entity_poly.type
_entity_poly.pdbx_seq_one_letter_code
_entity_poly.pdbx_strand_id
1 'polypeptide(L)'
;KSKNELFNFLTLSFQYYFYIEAEDVPGVMALITSQFAKMKIGIESIVQKENLKNNMIPIVIITDLFLEKDHKDLLHTINELDSVDEVRSIRIESD
;
A
#
# COMPACT_ATOMS: atom_id res chain seq x y z
N LYS A 1 -2.39 -24.55 -21.76
CA LYS A 1 -3.43 -24.60 -20.75
C LYS A 1 -2.88 -24.29 -19.38
N SER A 2 -2.18 -25.23 -18.76
CA SER A 2 -1.60 -24.95 -17.45
C SER A 2 -0.65 -23.78 -17.51
N LYS A 3 0.11 -23.66 -18.58
CA LYS A 3 1.01 -22.52 -18.75
C LYS A 3 0.24 -21.21 -18.79
N ASN A 4 -0.86 -21.19 -19.54
CA ASN A 4 -1.67 -19.98 -19.64
C ASN A 4 -2.32 -19.62 -18.31
N GLU A 5 -2.78 -20.63 -17.59
CA GLU A 5 -3.40 -20.41 -16.29
C GLU A 5 -2.39 -19.87 -15.29
N LEU A 6 -1.19 -20.45 -15.26
CA LEU A 6 -0.14 -19.98 -14.39
C LEU A 6 0.28 -18.56 -14.72
N PHE A 7 0.45 -18.29 -16.02
CA PHE A 7 0.83 -16.96 -16.46
C PHE A 7 -0.23 -15.92 -16.05
N ASN A 8 -1.49 -16.24 -16.23
CA ASN A 8 -2.57 -15.34 -15.83
C ASN A 8 -2.56 -15.07 -14.33
N PHE A 9 -2.32 -16.10 -13.53
CA PHE A 9 -2.23 -15.92 -12.09
C PHE A 9 -1.10 -14.97 -11.73
N LEU A 10 0.08 -15.15 -12.33
CA LEU A 10 1.24 -14.33 -12.01
C LEU A 10 1.09 -12.89 -12.47
N THR A 11 0.19 -12.64 -13.44
CA THR A 11 -0.01 -11.30 -13.96
C THR A 11 -1.32 -10.67 -13.50
N LEU A 12 -2.03 -11.32 -12.56
CA LEU A 12 -3.25 -10.72 -12.03
C LEU A 12 -2.95 -9.41 -11.34
N SER A 13 -3.79 -8.43 -11.60
CA SER A 13 -3.67 -7.11 -11.02
C SER A 13 -4.92 -6.80 -10.24
N PHE A 14 -4.73 -6.16 -9.12
CA PHE A 14 -5.83 -5.76 -8.24
C PHE A 14 -5.57 -4.38 -7.68
N GLN A 15 -6.63 -3.77 -7.22
CA GLN A 15 -6.59 -2.52 -6.50
C GLN A 15 -6.61 -2.87 -5.01
N TYR A 16 -5.86 -2.12 -4.20
CA TYR A 16 -5.77 -2.39 -2.77
C TYR A 16 -6.05 -1.12 -1.98
N TYR A 17 -6.62 -1.34 -0.81
CA TYR A 17 -6.82 -0.33 0.21
C TYR A 17 -5.75 -0.60 1.28
N PHE A 18 -4.94 0.42 1.58
CA PHE A 18 -3.94 0.34 2.63
C PHE A 18 -4.34 1.26 3.77
N TYR A 19 -4.24 0.74 4.98
CA TYR A 19 -4.40 1.53 6.20
C TYR A 19 -3.06 1.53 6.90
N ILE A 20 -2.51 2.73 7.15
CA ILE A 20 -1.18 2.87 7.69
C ILE A 20 -1.23 3.81 8.89
N GLU A 21 -0.72 3.36 10.03
CA GLU A 21 -0.54 4.23 11.19
C GLU A 21 0.93 4.61 11.26
N ALA A 22 1.20 5.91 11.15
CA ALA A 22 2.55 6.42 11.07
C ALA A 22 2.74 7.59 12.02
N GLU A 23 3.98 7.84 12.38
CA GLU A 23 4.32 8.99 13.21
C GLU A 23 4.00 10.27 12.47
N ASP A 24 3.44 11.23 13.20
CA ASP A 24 3.10 12.54 12.62
C ASP A 24 4.34 13.43 12.63
N VAL A 25 5.26 13.16 11.71
CA VAL A 25 6.51 13.91 11.61
C VAL A 25 6.67 14.42 10.18
N PRO A 26 7.41 15.52 9.99
CA PRO A 26 7.63 16.04 8.65
C PRO A 26 8.24 14.98 7.74
N GLY A 27 7.72 14.89 6.53
CA GLY A 27 8.26 13.96 5.52
C GLY A 27 7.73 12.56 5.57
N VAL A 28 6.92 12.19 6.57
CA VAL A 28 6.44 10.80 6.67
C VAL A 28 5.60 10.42 5.47
N MET A 29 4.74 11.33 5.00
CA MET A 29 3.90 11.06 3.84
C MET A 29 4.75 10.81 2.60
N ALA A 30 5.77 11.65 2.39
CA ALA A 30 6.67 11.48 1.26
C ALA A 30 7.43 10.17 1.34
N LEU A 31 7.84 9.78 2.53
CA LEU A 31 8.55 8.52 2.73
C LEU A 31 7.68 7.33 2.36
N ILE A 32 6.43 7.35 2.81
CA ILE A 32 5.49 6.27 2.53
C ILE A 32 5.17 6.19 1.04
N THR A 33 4.82 7.33 0.43
CA THR A 33 4.46 7.32 -0.98
C THR A 33 5.64 6.97 -1.88
N SER A 34 6.86 7.25 -1.43
CA SER A 34 8.03 6.89 -2.21
C SER A 34 8.19 5.37 -2.35
N GLN A 35 7.65 4.60 -1.41
CA GLN A 35 7.71 3.14 -1.52
C GLN A 35 6.85 2.65 -2.68
N PHE A 36 5.70 3.28 -2.88
CA PHE A 36 4.84 2.99 -4.03
C PHE A 36 5.55 3.38 -5.32
N ALA A 37 6.15 4.56 -5.33
CA ALA A 37 6.82 5.08 -6.53
C ALA A 37 8.00 4.19 -6.94
N LYS A 38 8.76 3.69 -5.98
CA LYS A 38 9.91 2.82 -6.28
C LYS A 38 9.48 1.55 -7.00
N MET A 39 8.30 1.06 -6.70
CA MET A 39 7.76 -0.14 -7.33
C MET A 39 6.87 0.19 -8.52
N LYS A 40 6.77 1.47 -8.89
CA LYS A 40 5.95 1.95 -9.99
C LYS A 40 4.48 1.61 -9.81
N ILE A 41 4.03 1.69 -8.57
CA ILE A 41 2.63 1.45 -8.23
C ILE A 41 1.94 2.79 -8.06
N GLY A 42 0.90 3.03 -8.86
CA GLY A 42 0.16 4.28 -8.82
C GLY A 42 -0.77 4.36 -7.62
N ILE A 43 -1.06 5.57 -7.21
CA ILE A 43 -1.98 5.82 -6.10
C ILE A 43 -3.18 6.56 -6.66
N GLU A 44 -4.37 6.00 -6.46
CA GLU A 44 -5.61 6.60 -6.90
C GLU A 44 -6.05 7.69 -5.92
N SER A 45 -5.91 7.42 -4.63
CA SER A 45 -6.34 8.37 -3.62
C SER A 45 -5.55 8.17 -2.34
N ILE A 46 -5.33 9.26 -1.63
CA ILE A 46 -4.64 9.22 -0.36
C ILE A 46 -5.33 10.21 0.58
N VAL A 47 -5.63 9.74 1.79
CA VAL A 47 -6.30 10.55 2.78
C VAL A 47 -5.56 10.43 4.10
N GLN A 48 -5.25 11.57 4.69
CA GLN A 48 -4.66 11.63 6.02
C GLN A 48 -5.78 11.98 6.98
N LYS A 49 -5.99 11.13 7.97
CA LYS A 49 -7.03 11.35 8.97
C LYS A 49 -6.51 12.19 10.12
N GLU A 50 -7.38 12.46 11.07
CA GLU A 50 -6.98 13.23 12.25
C GLU A 50 -5.97 12.45 13.08
N ASN A 51 -5.10 13.21 13.74
CA ASN A 51 -4.09 12.66 14.61
C ASN A 51 -4.71 11.76 15.68
N LEU A 52 -4.10 10.60 15.86
CA LEU A 52 -4.46 9.70 16.94
C LEU A 52 -3.67 10.08 18.20
N LYS A 53 -3.94 9.36 19.28
CA LYS A 53 -3.14 9.52 20.48
C LYS A 53 -1.70 9.09 20.17
N ASN A 54 -0.76 9.58 20.95
CA ASN A 54 0.66 9.23 20.81
C ASN A 54 1.29 9.75 19.53
N ASN A 55 0.75 10.85 19.00
CA ASN A 55 1.33 11.51 17.83
C ASN A 55 1.38 10.62 16.60
N MET A 56 0.37 9.78 16.44
CA MET A 56 0.25 8.91 15.26
C MET A 56 -0.85 9.45 14.35
N ILE A 57 -0.67 9.29 13.06
CA ILE A 57 -1.70 9.64 12.08
C ILE A 57 -2.11 8.42 11.27
N PRO A 58 -3.41 8.25 11.04
CA PRO A 58 -3.87 7.21 10.12
C PRO A 58 -3.86 7.74 8.71
N ILE A 59 -3.28 6.96 7.81
CA ILE A 59 -3.19 7.31 6.39
C ILE A 59 -3.89 6.19 5.64
N VAL A 60 -4.80 6.57 4.76
CA VAL A 60 -5.52 5.61 3.91
C VAL A 60 -5.10 5.84 2.48
N ILE A 61 -4.62 4.80 1.82
CA ILE A 61 -4.19 4.86 0.43
C ILE A 61 -4.96 3.83 -0.38
N ILE A 62 -5.55 4.28 -1.48
CA ILE A 62 -6.17 3.38 -2.44
C ILE A 62 -5.29 3.40 -3.68
N THR A 63 -4.83 2.24 -4.10
CA THR A 63 -3.91 2.13 -5.22
C THR A 63 -4.63 2.02 -6.54
N ASP A 64 -3.92 2.29 -7.62
CA ASP A 64 -4.33 1.81 -8.94
C ASP A 64 -4.14 0.31 -8.98
N LEU A 65 -4.57 -0.32 -10.06
CA LEU A 65 -4.32 -1.75 -10.26
C LEU A 65 -2.82 -2.00 -10.30
N PHE A 66 -2.38 -3.03 -9.59
CA PHE A 66 -0.99 -3.46 -9.71
C PHE A 66 -0.91 -4.97 -9.50
N LEU A 67 0.23 -5.54 -9.88
CA LEU A 67 0.39 -6.97 -9.90
C LEU A 67 0.31 -7.57 -8.49
N GLU A 68 -0.48 -8.61 -8.36
CA GLU A 68 -0.66 -9.31 -7.09
C GLU A 68 0.69 -9.76 -6.52
N LYS A 69 1.60 -10.18 -7.38
CA LYS A 69 2.89 -10.66 -6.91
C LYS A 69 3.72 -9.58 -6.21
N ASP A 70 3.42 -8.31 -6.47
CA ASP A 70 4.15 -7.20 -5.86
C ASP A 70 3.54 -6.73 -4.55
N HIS A 71 2.33 -7.17 -4.24
CA HIS A 71 1.62 -6.70 -3.06
C HIS A 71 2.34 -7.02 -1.76
N LYS A 72 2.83 -8.26 -1.66
CA LYS A 72 3.50 -8.70 -0.45
C LYS A 72 4.78 -7.90 -0.20
N ASP A 73 5.54 -7.64 -1.27
CA ASP A 73 6.76 -6.88 -1.16
C ASP A 73 6.48 -5.44 -0.73
N LEU A 74 5.44 -4.83 -1.31
CA LEU A 74 5.08 -3.47 -0.94
C LEU A 74 4.67 -3.40 0.53
N LEU A 75 3.83 -4.34 0.96
CA LEU A 75 3.36 -4.39 2.33
C LEU A 75 4.55 -4.52 3.30
N HIS A 76 5.48 -5.40 2.97
CA HIS A 76 6.67 -5.60 3.77
C HIS A 76 7.52 -4.33 3.84
N THR A 77 7.74 -3.70 2.69
CA THR A 77 8.55 -2.50 2.62
C THR A 77 7.99 -1.38 3.49
N ILE A 78 6.68 -1.19 3.46
CA ILE A 78 6.04 -0.17 4.26
C ILE A 78 6.15 -0.52 5.75
N ASN A 79 5.93 -1.79 6.08
CA ASN A 79 5.96 -2.23 7.46
C ASN A 79 7.35 -2.07 8.09
N GLU A 80 8.39 -2.09 7.26
CA GLU A 80 9.77 -1.97 7.74
C GLU A 80 10.21 -0.53 7.96
N LEU A 81 9.40 0.45 7.58
CA LEU A 81 9.76 1.86 7.82
C LEU A 81 9.67 2.16 9.32
N ASP A 82 10.70 2.81 9.84
CA ASP A 82 10.75 3.12 11.28
C ASP A 82 9.58 3.97 11.73
N SER A 83 9.10 4.86 10.87
CA SER A 83 7.99 5.77 11.20
C SER A 83 6.63 5.09 11.17
N VAL A 84 6.55 3.85 10.68
CA VAL A 84 5.28 3.17 10.55
C VAL A 84 5.10 2.19 11.70
N ASP A 85 4.00 2.36 12.43
CA ASP A 85 3.66 1.50 13.54
C ASP A 85 2.87 0.28 13.07
N GLU A 86 1.96 0.49 12.15
CA GLU A 86 1.10 -0.59 11.68
C GLU A 86 0.72 -0.34 10.24
N VAL A 87 0.65 -1.43 9.45
CA VAL A 87 0.12 -1.37 8.09
C VAL A 87 -0.78 -2.58 7.87
N ARG A 88 -1.93 -2.35 7.28
CA ARG A 88 -2.88 -3.40 6.89
C ARG A 88 -3.34 -3.11 5.48
N SER A 89 -3.69 -4.15 4.75
CA SER A 89 -4.22 -3.95 3.41
C SER A 89 -5.35 -4.93 3.12
N ILE A 90 -6.26 -4.49 2.27
CA ILE A 90 -7.41 -5.28 1.84
C ILE A 90 -7.49 -5.14 0.33
N ARG A 91 -7.65 -6.27 -0.35
CA ARG A 91 -7.86 -6.25 -1.78
C ARG A 91 -9.27 -5.76 -2.07
N ILE A 92 -9.38 -4.82 -3.01
CA ILE A 92 -10.68 -4.29 -3.41
C ILE A 92 -11.21 -5.16 -4.53
N GLU A 93 -12.36 -5.76 -4.30
CA GLU A 93 -13.01 -6.58 -5.31
C GLU A 93 -13.95 -5.70 -6.12
N SER A 94 -13.95 -5.90 -7.41
CA SER A 94 -14.90 -5.19 -8.26
C SER A 94 -16.02 -6.14 -8.65
N ASP A 95 -17.20 -5.61 -8.81
CA ASP A 95 -18.38 -6.40 -9.20
C ASP A 95 -18.36 -6.78 -10.66
#